data_bcc59ff892bd78996e91e99df289bf0f
#
_entry.id   bcc59ff892bd78996e91e99df289bf0f
#
_cell.length_a   1.000
_cell.length_b   1.000
_cell.length_c   1.000
_cell.angle_alpha   90.00
_cell.angle_beta   90.00
_cell.angle_gamma   90.00
#
_symmetry.space_group_name_H-M   'P 1'
#
loop_
_entity.id
_entity.type
_entity.pdbx_description
1 polymer ?
#
loop_
_entity_poly.entity_id
_entity_poly.type
_entity_poly.pdbx_seq_one_letter_code
_entity_poly.pdbx_strand_id
1 'polypeptide(L)'
;MSHIDTHSAHGPTGPGLESPPPHPAAGGHDAPPPVSPRRRRRHLSPLNERRWRNFRRNGRAFWSLVIFAVLFVLSLFAEFIANDRPIVVSYDGGIYMPVFNFYPETAFGGDFRTEAVYSDIEVQCLIRTGGLEDCFYEPDRLIAEGAVAEGAEGGWMIWPPIPYSYDTINDLGGAAPSAPDAQHLLGTDDTARDVAARVIYGFRLSILFTLIVTVLTSIIGIVAGAVQGFFGGWTDLIFQRIIEVWVSTPSLYVIIILFAILGRSFWLLVFVTVLFGWPALVGVVRAEFLRARNFEYVRAARALGVSNWTIMFRHMLPNAMVATVTMLPFIITGTISTLASLDFLGFGLPSSAPSLGELTLQAKQNLQAPWLGFTAFFTFAIMLSLLIFIFEGIRDAFDPRKTFQ
;
A
#
# COMPACT_ATOMS: atom_id res chain seq x y z
N MET A 1 75.74 6.86 -44.46
CA MET A 1 76.77 5.93 -43.92
C MET A 1 75.94 4.81 -43.27
N SER A 2 75.75 3.76 -44.07
CA SER A 2 76.33 2.42 -44.10
C SER A 2 75.96 1.65 -42.81
N HIS A 3 75.36 0.51 -42.84
CA HIS A 3 75.65 -0.69 -43.60
C HIS A 3 74.37 -1.58 -43.75
N ILE A 4 74.26 -2.12 -44.92
CA ILE A 4 73.52 -3.27 -45.35
C ILE A 4 74.32 -4.52 -44.92
N ASP A 5 73.69 -5.52 -44.35
CA ASP A 5 74.15 -6.88 -44.38
C ASP A 5 72.98 -7.84 -44.66
N THR A 6 73.06 -8.40 -45.84
CA THR A 6 72.37 -9.55 -46.35
C THR A 6 72.97 -10.85 -45.84
N HIS A 7 72.18 -11.75 -45.27
CA HIS A 7 72.49 -13.18 -45.21
C HIS A 7 71.33 -14.03 -45.73
N SER A 8 71.77 -14.76 -46.80
CA SER A 8 70.96 -15.71 -47.58
C SER A 8 70.70 -17.04 -46.83
N ALA A 9 69.58 -17.54 -47.07
CA ALA A 9 69.13 -18.90 -47.37
C ALA A 9 69.88 -20.11 -46.77
N HIS A 10 69.09 -20.94 -46.08
CA HIS A 10 69.02 -22.39 -46.34
C HIS A 10 67.81 -22.93 -45.69
N GLY A 11 66.84 -23.48 -46.51
CA GLY A 11 65.73 -24.27 -46.05
C GLY A 11 66.07 -25.72 -45.77
N PRO A 12 65.44 -26.38 -44.84
CA PRO A 12 65.43 -27.83 -44.85
C PRO A 12 64.05 -28.34 -45.35
N THR A 13 64.17 -29.34 -46.20
CA THR A 13 63.12 -30.23 -46.73
C THR A 13 62.31 -30.85 -45.66
N GLY A 14 61.00 -30.69 -45.76
CA GLY A 14 59.99 -31.32 -44.92
C GLY A 14 59.77 -32.80 -45.28
N PRO A 15 59.44 -33.64 -44.30
CA PRO A 15 59.00 -35.00 -44.54
C PRO A 15 57.48 -34.99 -44.85
N GLY A 16 57.10 -35.99 -45.66
CA GLY A 16 55.82 -36.18 -46.35
C GLY A 16 54.58 -36.14 -45.48
N LEU A 17 53.56 -35.63 -46.08
CA LEU A 17 52.16 -35.70 -45.58
C LEU A 17 51.69 -37.18 -45.62
N GLU A 18 51.66 -37.85 -44.46
CA GLU A 18 50.88 -39.07 -44.27
C GLU A 18 49.42 -38.68 -44.11
N SER A 19 48.57 -39.30 -44.94
CA SER A 19 47.10 -39.18 -44.86
C SER A 19 46.59 -39.80 -43.56
N PRO A 20 45.64 -39.19 -42.86
CA PRO A 20 45.06 -39.75 -41.62
C PRO A 20 44.27 -41.05 -41.95
N PRO A 21 44.24 -42.00 -41.03
CA PRO A 21 43.49 -43.25 -41.22
C PRO A 21 42.00 -43.02 -41.27
N PRO A 22 41.23 -43.88 -41.98
CA PRO A 22 39.77 -43.74 -42.07
C PRO A 22 39.10 -43.94 -40.71
N HIS A 23 38.22 -43.01 -40.36
CA HIS A 23 37.40 -43.07 -39.17
C HIS A 23 36.50 -44.34 -39.20
N PRO A 24 36.38 -45.09 -38.08
CA PRO A 24 35.41 -46.19 -38.00
C PRO A 24 34.00 -45.68 -38.15
N ALA A 25 33.18 -46.43 -38.88
CA ALA A 25 31.77 -46.14 -39.16
C ALA A 25 31.02 -45.90 -37.83
N ALA A 26 30.32 -44.77 -37.78
CA ALA A 26 29.48 -44.39 -36.64
C ALA A 26 28.40 -45.46 -36.43
N GLY A 27 28.51 -46.19 -35.32
CA GLY A 27 27.47 -47.03 -34.78
C GLY A 27 26.24 -46.17 -34.49
N GLY A 28 25.08 -46.73 -34.75
CA GLY A 28 23.78 -46.09 -34.61
C GLY A 28 23.64 -45.40 -33.23
N HIS A 29 23.50 -44.10 -33.26
CA HIS A 29 23.11 -43.33 -32.08
C HIS A 29 21.60 -43.59 -31.87
N ASP A 30 21.28 -44.41 -30.87
CA ASP A 30 19.95 -44.47 -30.32
C ASP A 30 19.55 -43.06 -29.90
N ALA A 31 18.52 -42.50 -30.52
CA ALA A 31 17.99 -41.21 -30.16
C ALA A 31 17.56 -41.21 -28.68
N PRO A 32 17.96 -40.22 -27.86
CA PRO A 32 17.54 -40.19 -26.49
C PRO A 32 16.01 -40.12 -26.40
N PRO A 33 15.40 -40.81 -25.42
CA PRO A 33 13.94 -40.86 -25.29
C PRO A 33 13.38 -39.44 -25.17
N PRO A 34 12.17 -39.19 -25.71
CA PRO A 34 11.56 -37.87 -25.65
C PRO A 34 11.39 -37.43 -24.19
N VAL A 35 12.06 -36.36 -23.82
CA VAL A 35 11.96 -35.76 -22.48
C VAL A 35 10.53 -35.23 -22.36
N SER A 36 9.71 -35.91 -21.55
CA SER A 36 8.37 -35.41 -21.21
C SER A 36 8.44 -33.96 -20.74
N PRO A 37 7.52 -33.08 -21.15
CA PRO A 37 7.54 -31.68 -20.68
C PRO A 37 7.27 -31.68 -19.17
N ARG A 38 8.32 -31.65 -18.38
CA ARG A 38 8.20 -31.38 -16.95
C ARG A 38 7.41 -30.06 -16.83
N ARG A 39 6.19 -30.13 -16.26
CA ARG A 39 5.40 -28.96 -15.83
C ARG A 39 6.34 -27.98 -15.14
N ARG A 40 6.69 -26.92 -15.84
CA ARG A 40 7.49 -25.81 -15.30
C ARG A 40 6.69 -25.24 -14.15
N ARG A 41 6.98 -25.67 -12.92
CA ARG A 41 6.60 -24.89 -11.75
C ARG A 41 7.12 -23.49 -12.04
N ARG A 42 6.26 -22.47 -11.88
CA ARG A 42 6.64 -21.06 -11.98
C ARG A 42 7.68 -20.77 -10.90
N HIS A 43 8.92 -21.11 -11.15
CA HIS A 43 10.04 -20.68 -10.34
C HIS A 43 10.26 -19.19 -10.67
N LEU A 44 10.39 -18.39 -9.62
CA LEU A 44 10.88 -17.01 -9.76
C LEU A 44 12.17 -17.05 -10.59
N SER A 45 12.40 -16.03 -11.42
CA SER A 45 13.69 -15.88 -12.10
C SER A 45 14.80 -16.05 -11.08
N PRO A 46 15.96 -16.70 -11.43
CA PRO A 46 17.07 -16.90 -10.50
C PRO A 46 17.53 -15.60 -9.82
N LEU A 47 17.41 -14.48 -10.52
CA LEU A 47 17.69 -13.14 -9.99
C LEU A 47 16.71 -12.73 -8.88
N ASN A 48 15.42 -12.97 -9.09
CA ASN A 48 14.39 -12.62 -8.10
C ASN A 48 14.45 -13.55 -6.87
N GLU A 49 14.78 -14.82 -7.08
CA GLU A 49 15.01 -15.76 -5.98
C GLU A 49 16.19 -15.33 -5.11
N ARG A 50 17.28 -14.86 -5.73
CA ARG A 50 18.45 -14.31 -5.04
C ARG A 50 18.10 -13.04 -4.27
N ARG A 51 17.34 -12.10 -4.87
CA ARG A 51 16.86 -10.87 -4.21
C ARG A 51 16.01 -11.20 -3.00
N TRP A 52 15.08 -12.13 -3.13
CA TRP A 52 14.23 -12.58 -2.03
C TRP A 52 15.02 -13.22 -0.90
N ARG A 53 16.02 -14.05 -1.21
CA ARG A 53 16.90 -14.65 -0.23
C ARG A 53 17.72 -13.61 0.52
N ASN A 54 18.26 -12.61 -0.18
CA ASN A 54 19.00 -11.50 0.43
C ASN A 54 18.07 -10.67 1.36
N PHE A 55 16.86 -10.38 0.93
CA PHE A 55 15.88 -9.69 1.77
C PHE A 55 15.57 -10.47 3.06
N ARG A 56 15.32 -11.78 2.95
CA ARG A 56 15.06 -12.64 4.12
C ARG A 56 16.23 -12.75 5.09
N ARG A 57 17.46 -12.58 4.62
CA ARG A 57 18.66 -12.56 5.49
C ARG A 57 18.73 -11.30 6.35
N ASN A 58 18.13 -10.21 5.93
CA ASN A 58 17.96 -9.01 6.75
C ASN A 58 16.77 -9.22 7.70
N GLY A 59 17.05 -9.75 8.91
CA GLY A 59 16.00 -10.08 9.88
C GLY A 59 15.12 -8.90 10.27
N ARG A 60 15.70 -7.68 10.38
CA ARG A 60 14.93 -6.46 10.69
C ARG A 60 13.91 -6.17 9.62
N ALA A 61 14.32 -6.15 8.35
CA ALA A 61 13.43 -5.90 7.22
C ALA A 61 12.34 -6.97 7.08
N PHE A 62 12.71 -8.25 7.23
CA PHE A 62 11.78 -9.35 7.12
C PHE A 62 10.69 -9.32 8.20
N TRP A 63 11.09 -9.16 9.48
CA TRP A 63 10.11 -9.10 10.56
C TRP A 63 9.26 -7.82 10.50
N SER A 64 9.84 -6.68 10.10
CA SER A 64 9.07 -5.46 9.85
C SER A 64 8.03 -5.67 8.75
N LEU A 65 8.36 -6.38 7.67
CA LEU A 65 7.39 -6.72 6.62
C LEU A 65 6.28 -7.62 7.16
N VAL A 66 6.62 -8.63 7.97
CA VAL A 66 5.63 -9.55 8.55
C VAL A 66 4.69 -8.79 9.48
N ILE A 67 5.23 -7.98 10.40
CA ILE A 67 4.42 -7.18 11.34
C ILE A 67 3.53 -6.21 10.57
N PHE A 68 4.10 -5.46 9.61
CA PHE A 68 3.34 -4.52 8.80
C PHE A 68 2.23 -5.20 8.00
N ALA A 69 2.53 -6.35 7.37
CA ALA A 69 1.55 -7.11 6.62
C ALA A 69 0.42 -7.64 7.51
N VAL A 70 0.73 -8.13 8.72
CA VAL A 70 -0.28 -8.56 9.69
C VAL A 70 -1.16 -7.38 10.10
N LEU A 71 -0.57 -6.24 10.49
CA LEU A 71 -1.33 -5.04 10.86
C LEU A 71 -2.20 -4.54 9.72
N PHE A 72 -1.66 -4.53 8.50
CA PHE A 72 -2.41 -4.11 7.32
C PHE A 72 -3.55 -5.07 6.98
N VAL A 73 -3.30 -6.38 7.01
CA VAL A 73 -4.36 -7.39 6.80
C VAL A 73 -5.44 -7.27 7.88
N LEU A 74 -5.06 -7.14 9.16
CA LEU A 74 -6.04 -6.90 10.22
C LEU A 74 -6.85 -5.63 9.99
N SER A 75 -6.22 -4.55 9.54
CA SER A 75 -6.93 -3.31 9.23
C SER A 75 -7.88 -3.41 8.02
N LEU A 76 -7.65 -4.35 7.09
CA LEU A 76 -8.59 -4.64 6.01
C LEU A 76 -9.88 -5.31 6.52
N PHE A 77 -9.80 -6.00 7.64
CA PHE A 77 -10.93 -6.60 8.33
C PHE A 77 -11.37 -5.76 9.54
N ALA A 78 -11.21 -4.44 9.46
CA ALA A 78 -11.55 -3.53 10.55
C ALA A 78 -13.01 -3.67 11.00
N GLU A 79 -13.94 -3.93 10.08
CA GLU A 79 -15.36 -4.12 10.34
C GLU A 79 -15.67 -5.33 11.26
N PHE A 80 -14.76 -6.31 11.33
CA PHE A 80 -14.85 -7.45 12.25
C PHE A 80 -14.15 -7.22 13.59
N ILE A 81 -13.35 -6.16 13.69
CA ILE A 81 -12.55 -5.84 14.89
C ILE A 81 -13.19 -4.68 15.64
N ALA A 82 -13.66 -3.67 14.93
CA ALA A 82 -14.19 -2.42 15.48
C ALA A 82 -15.40 -1.98 14.63
N ASN A 83 -16.61 -2.22 15.12
CA ASN A 83 -17.84 -1.88 14.42
C ASN A 83 -19.00 -1.75 15.43
N ASP A 84 -19.93 -0.85 15.16
CA ASP A 84 -21.18 -0.67 15.92
C ASP A 84 -22.30 -1.63 15.49
N ARG A 85 -21.99 -2.55 14.57
CA ARG A 85 -22.89 -3.62 14.12
C ARG A 85 -22.38 -4.97 14.59
N PRO A 86 -23.24 -5.83 15.14
CA PRO A 86 -22.85 -7.20 15.46
C PRO A 86 -22.48 -7.99 14.19
N ILE A 87 -21.50 -8.89 14.34
CA ILE A 87 -21.05 -9.75 13.22
C ILE A 87 -22.17 -10.70 12.82
N VAL A 88 -22.86 -11.26 13.82
CA VAL A 88 -23.95 -12.21 13.63
C VAL A 88 -25.07 -11.87 14.63
N VAL A 89 -26.28 -11.91 14.16
CA VAL A 89 -27.53 -11.82 14.97
C VAL A 89 -28.35 -13.07 14.68
N SER A 90 -28.78 -13.75 15.73
CA SER A 90 -29.82 -14.77 15.64
C SER A 90 -31.13 -14.16 16.12
N TYR A 91 -32.19 -14.28 15.31
CA TYR A 91 -33.51 -13.78 15.66
C TYR A 91 -34.56 -14.66 15.00
N ASP A 92 -35.54 -15.13 15.76
CA ASP A 92 -36.67 -15.99 15.32
C ASP A 92 -36.22 -17.16 14.42
N GLY A 93 -35.16 -17.91 14.86
CA GLY A 93 -34.58 -19.04 14.10
C GLY A 93 -33.81 -18.65 12.84
N GLY A 94 -33.78 -17.35 12.47
CA GLY A 94 -32.99 -16.81 11.36
C GLY A 94 -31.61 -16.33 11.78
N ILE A 95 -30.63 -16.38 10.87
CA ILE A 95 -29.28 -15.83 11.06
C ILE A 95 -29.12 -14.62 10.16
N TYR A 96 -28.77 -13.49 10.75
CA TYR A 96 -28.55 -12.21 10.10
C TYR A 96 -27.09 -11.78 10.25
N MET A 97 -26.55 -11.11 9.22
CA MET A 97 -25.15 -10.62 9.22
C MET A 97 -25.14 -9.12 8.96
N PRO A 98 -25.34 -8.27 9.99
CA PRO A 98 -25.43 -6.81 9.85
C PRO A 98 -24.17 -6.14 9.29
N VAL A 99 -22.99 -6.73 9.49
CA VAL A 99 -21.74 -6.22 8.92
C VAL A 99 -21.79 -6.17 7.38
N PHE A 100 -22.54 -7.07 6.73
CA PHE A 100 -22.59 -7.18 5.27
C PHE A 100 -23.87 -6.62 4.65
N ASN A 101 -24.96 -6.68 5.38
CA ASN A 101 -26.27 -6.37 4.84
C ASN A 101 -27.00 -5.38 5.74
N PHE A 102 -27.76 -4.52 5.08
CA PHE A 102 -28.72 -3.63 5.74
C PHE A 102 -29.94 -4.44 6.21
N TYR A 103 -30.30 -4.29 7.48
CA TYR A 103 -31.54 -4.81 8.02
C TYR A 103 -32.30 -3.66 8.71
N PRO A 104 -33.56 -3.39 8.30
CA PRO A 104 -34.38 -2.41 8.98
C PRO A 104 -34.76 -2.90 10.37
N GLU A 105 -35.00 -2.00 11.29
CA GLU A 105 -35.43 -2.35 12.66
C GLU A 105 -36.73 -3.20 12.66
N THR A 106 -37.61 -2.97 11.68
CA THR A 106 -38.82 -3.80 11.49
C THR A 106 -38.52 -5.29 11.25
N ALA A 107 -37.29 -5.65 10.85
CA ALA A 107 -36.88 -7.06 10.71
C ALA A 107 -36.75 -7.76 12.08
N PHE A 108 -36.62 -6.99 13.15
CA PHE A 108 -36.46 -7.45 14.53
C PHE A 108 -37.64 -7.11 15.43
N GLY A 109 -38.76 -6.74 14.82
CA GLY A 109 -40.02 -6.41 15.54
C GLY A 109 -40.10 -4.95 15.97
N GLY A 110 -39.22 -4.07 15.51
CA GLY A 110 -39.28 -2.63 15.76
C GLY A 110 -40.21 -1.89 14.79
N ASP A 111 -40.34 -0.57 14.99
CA ASP A 111 -41.29 0.27 14.26
C ASP A 111 -40.66 0.97 13.04
N PHE A 112 -39.33 1.14 13.01
CA PHE A 112 -38.65 1.96 12.01
C PHE A 112 -38.16 1.15 10.80
N ARG A 113 -38.32 1.74 9.60
CA ARG A 113 -37.78 1.18 8.34
C ARG A 113 -36.34 1.60 8.09
N THR A 114 -35.79 2.42 8.98
CA THR A 114 -34.35 2.75 8.99
C THR A 114 -33.54 1.56 9.46
N GLU A 115 -32.26 1.58 9.23
CA GLU A 115 -31.35 0.55 9.75
C GLU A 115 -31.46 0.45 11.26
N ALA A 116 -31.49 -0.78 11.78
CA ALA A 116 -31.51 -1.02 13.21
C ALA A 116 -30.24 -0.50 13.87
N VAL A 117 -30.38 0.30 14.93
CA VAL A 117 -29.25 0.77 15.75
C VAL A 117 -28.99 -0.26 16.82
N TYR A 118 -28.09 -1.20 16.55
CA TYR A 118 -27.83 -2.36 17.43
C TYR A 118 -27.25 -1.99 18.80
N SER A 119 -26.70 -0.79 18.97
CA SER A 119 -26.27 -0.26 20.27
C SER A 119 -27.44 0.15 21.17
N ASP A 120 -28.62 0.42 20.62
CA ASP A 120 -29.78 0.82 21.39
C ASP A 120 -30.33 -0.34 22.20
N ILE A 121 -30.60 -0.08 23.46
CA ILE A 121 -31.07 -1.09 24.42
C ILE A 121 -32.42 -1.69 24.02
N GLU A 122 -33.29 -0.89 23.36
CA GLU A 122 -34.58 -1.31 22.83
C GLU A 122 -34.42 -2.35 21.74
N VAL A 123 -33.53 -2.10 20.74
CA VAL A 123 -33.24 -3.04 19.65
C VAL A 123 -32.59 -4.32 20.21
N GLN A 124 -31.70 -4.18 21.20
CA GLN A 124 -31.10 -5.35 21.86
C GLN A 124 -32.15 -6.17 22.61
N CYS A 125 -33.13 -5.52 23.26
CA CYS A 125 -34.21 -6.18 23.90
C CYS A 125 -35.09 -6.92 22.88
N LEU A 126 -35.53 -6.27 21.80
CA LEU A 126 -36.33 -6.89 20.74
C LEU A 126 -35.65 -8.16 20.20
N ILE A 127 -34.35 -8.10 19.92
CA ILE A 127 -33.59 -9.26 19.41
C ILE A 127 -33.57 -10.39 20.46
N ARG A 128 -33.28 -10.09 21.73
CA ARG A 128 -33.14 -11.09 22.79
C ARG A 128 -34.48 -11.72 23.19
N THR A 129 -35.54 -10.95 23.16
CA THR A 129 -36.87 -11.40 23.58
C THR A 129 -37.68 -12.02 22.45
N GLY A 130 -37.23 -11.91 21.19
CA GLY A 130 -38.03 -12.36 20.04
C GLY A 130 -39.12 -11.40 19.63
N GLY A 131 -38.97 -10.08 19.92
CA GLY A 131 -39.88 -9.02 19.45
C GLY A 131 -41.02 -8.64 20.44
N LEU A 132 -40.76 -8.65 21.75
CA LEU A 132 -41.74 -8.17 22.74
C LEU A 132 -41.93 -6.65 22.62
N GLU A 133 -43.18 -6.19 22.48
CA GLU A 133 -43.54 -4.76 22.42
C GLU A 133 -43.15 -4.00 23.70
N ASP A 134 -43.15 -4.67 24.85
CA ASP A 134 -42.75 -4.08 26.12
C ASP A 134 -41.26 -3.64 26.16
N CYS A 135 -40.44 -4.06 25.19
CA CYS A 135 -39.06 -3.58 25.02
C CYS A 135 -38.94 -2.07 24.82
N PHE A 136 -40.01 -1.41 24.32
CA PHE A 136 -40.02 0.06 24.19
C PHE A 136 -40.26 0.79 25.52
N TYR A 137 -40.67 0.08 26.58
CA TYR A 137 -41.00 0.69 27.87
C TYR A 137 -40.03 0.26 28.98
N GLU A 138 -39.69 -1.03 29.08
CA GLU A 138 -38.87 -1.61 30.15
C GLU A 138 -37.78 -2.56 29.61
N PRO A 139 -36.89 -2.12 28.69
CA PRO A 139 -35.93 -3.00 28.01
C PRO A 139 -34.96 -3.68 29.01
N ASP A 140 -34.41 -2.93 29.94
CA ASP A 140 -33.43 -3.45 30.92
C ASP A 140 -34.01 -4.57 31.78
N ARG A 141 -35.26 -4.41 32.22
CA ARG A 141 -35.93 -5.40 33.04
C ARG A 141 -36.17 -6.69 32.27
N LEU A 142 -36.70 -6.59 31.04
CA LEU A 142 -36.97 -7.76 30.21
C LEU A 142 -35.73 -8.53 29.86
N ILE A 143 -34.62 -7.83 29.57
CA ILE A 143 -33.30 -8.46 29.34
C ILE A 143 -32.81 -9.16 30.61
N ALA A 144 -32.93 -8.53 31.80
CA ALA A 144 -32.49 -9.10 33.05
C ALA A 144 -33.34 -10.31 33.47
N GLU A 145 -34.64 -10.30 33.21
CA GLU A 145 -35.56 -11.42 33.49
C GLU A 145 -35.43 -12.56 32.47
N GLY A 146 -34.72 -12.32 31.31
CA GLY A 146 -34.64 -13.29 30.21
C GLY A 146 -35.99 -13.59 29.59
N ALA A 147 -36.88 -12.59 29.53
CA ALA A 147 -38.21 -12.71 28.95
C ALA A 147 -38.12 -13.06 27.46
N VAL A 148 -38.99 -13.95 26.99
CA VAL A 148 -39.10 -14.33 25.57
C VAL A 148 -40.56 -14.33 25.17
N ALA A 149 -40.86 -13.83 23.98
CA ALA A 149 -42.24 -13.79 23.44
C ALA A 149 -42.81 -15.21 23.29
N GLU A 150 -44.13 -15.34 23.48
CA GLU A 150 -44.81 -16.63 23.37
C GLU A 150 -44.65 -17.22 21.98
N GLY A 151 -43.97 -18.38 21.87
CA GLY A 151 -43.71 -19.06 20.59
C GLY A 151 -42.49 -18.59 19.80
N ALA A 152 -41.73 -17.62 20.32
CA ALA A 152 -40.49 -17.16 19.71
C ALA A 152 -39.26 -17.84 20.39
N GLU A 153 -38.13 -17.88 19.69
CA GLU A 153 -36.85 -18.26 20.26
C GLU A 153 -36.07 -16.99 20.67
N GLY A 154 -35.50 -16.99 21.87
CA GLY A 154 -34.66 -15.89 22.34
C GLY A 154 -33.42 -15.72 21.43
N GLY A 155 -33.20 -14.49 20.93
CA GLY A 155 -32.08 -14.18 20.05
C GLY A 155 -30.78 -13.89 20.80
N TRP A 156 -29.68 -13.93 20.04
CA TRP A 156 -28.35 -13.58 20.53
C TRP A 156 -27.55 -12.81 19.47
N MET A 157 -26.53 -12.09 19.94
CA MET A 157 -25.66 -11.29 19.08
C MET A 157 -24.19 -11.57 19.38
N ILE A 158 -23.38 -11.67 18.35
CA ILE A 158 -21.91 -11.72 18.45
C ILE A 158 -21.36 -10.36 18.02
N TRP A 159 -20.78 -9.65 18.95
CA TRP A 159 -20.17 -8.34 18.73
C TRP A 159 -18.69 -8.46 18.33
N PRO A 160 -18.16 -7.48 17.54
CA PRO A 160 -16.72 -7.30 17.41
C PRO A 160 -16.06 -7.04 18.77
N PRO A 161 -14.73 -7.29 18.91
CA PRO A 161 -13.99 -6.98 20.14
C PRO A 161 -14.10 -5.52 20.58
N ILE A 162 -14.24 -4.58 19.64
CA ILE A 162 -14.51 -3.16 19.89
C ILE A 162 -15.91 -2.89 19.29
N PRO A 163 -16.96 -2.73 20.14
CA PRO A 163 -18.34 -2.57 19.66
C PRO A 163 -18.64 -1.15 19.19
N TYR A 164 -17.67 -0.45 18.63
CA TYR A 164 -17.74 0.92 18.12
C TYR A 164 -17.11 1.01 16.75
N SER A 165 -17.75 1.76 15.84
CA SER A 165 -17.18 2.15 14.56
C SER A 165 -16.27 3.39 14.73
N TYR A 166 -15.55 3.77 13.68
CA TYR A 166 -14.72 4.97 13.68
C TYR A 166 -15.54 6.28 13.75
N ASP A 167 -16.81 6.26 13.44
CA ASP A 167 -17.75 7.39 13.40
C ASP A 167 -18.86 7.32 14.43
N THR A 168 -18.98 6.23 15.18
CA THR A 168 -19.95 6.06 16.26
C THR A 168 -19.70 7.09 17.36
N ILE A 169 -20.69 7.95 17.61
CA ILE A 169 -20.67 8.92 18.71
C ILE A 169 -21.29 8.25 19.93
N ASN A 170 -20.50 8.13 20.99
CA ASN A 170 -20.92 7.44 22.22
C ASN A 170 -21.52 8.42 23.21
N ASP A 171 -22.57 7.99 23.92
CA ASP A 171 -23.05 8.72 25.08
C ASP A 171 -22.15 8.40 26.28
N LEU A 172 -21.30 9.35 26.66
CA LEU A 172 -20.33 9.18 27.75
C LEU A 172 -20.90 9.56 29.12
N GLY A 173 -22.16 10.07 29.19
CA GLY A 173 -22.72 10.67 30.42
C GLY A 173 -21.91 11.85 30.95
N GLY A 174 -20.94 12.37 30.17
CA GLY A 174 -20.02 13.43 30.55
C GLY A 174 -19.40 14.13 29.32
N ALA A 175 -18.35 14.94 29.58
CA ALA A 175 -17.70 15.70 28.53
C ALA A 175 -16.73 14.85 27.73
N ALA A 176 -16.72 15.02 26.41
CA ALA A 176 -15.69 14.52 25.51
C ALA A 176 -14.52 15.55 25.45
N PRO A 177 -13.27 15.11 25.25
CA PRO A 177 -12.78 13.73 25.20
C PRO A 177 -12.67 13.07 26.58
N SER A 178 -12.99 11.76 26.70
CA SER A 178 -12.84 10.97 27.92
C SER A 178 -11.55 10.14 27.92
N ALA A 179 -10.95 10.00 29.11
CA ALA A 179 -9.72 9.21 29.29
C ALA A 179 -9.93 7.72 29.00
N PRO A 180 -8.85 6.97 28.70
CA PRO A 180 -8.91 5.51 28.56
C PRO A 180 -9.57 4.83 29.74
N ASP A 181 -10.50 3.89 29.45
CA ASP A 181 -11.23 3.08 30.42
C ASP A 181 -11.45 1.65 29.89
N ALA A 182 -12.27 0.87 30.59
CA ALA A 182 -12.56 -0.52 30.21
C ALA A 182 -13.41 -0.63 28.93
N GLN A 183 -14.20 0.39 28.58
CA GLN A 183 -15.04 0.43 27.38
C GLN A 183 -14.26 1.03 26.20
N HIS A 184 -13.49 2.08 26.45
CA HIS A 184 -12.67 2.78 25.48
C HIS A 184 -11.18 2.64 25.81
N LEU A 185 -10.54 1.59 25.30
CA LEU A 185 -9.14 1.22 25.64
C LEU A 185 -8.12 2.35 25.42
N LEU A 186 -8.31 3.18 24.40
CA LEU A 186 -7.47 4.34 24.08
C LEU A 186 -8.18 5.67 24.33
N GLY A 187 -9.30 5.64 25.09
CA GLY A 187 -10.14 6.79 25.34
C GLY A 187 -10.98 7.20 24.13
N THR A 188 -11.62 8.35 24.24
CA THR A 188 -12.44 8.93 23.17
C THR A 188 -11.82 10.22 22.62
N ASP A 189 -12.25 10.58 21.42
CA ASP A 189 -11.90 11.84 20.79
C ASP A 189 -12.81 13.00 21.26
N ASP A 190 -12.63 14.20 20.69
CA ASP A 190 -13.38 15.40 21.05
C ASP A 190 -14.87 15.36 20.67
N THR A 191 -15.28 14.39 19.87
CA THR A 191 -16.65 14.12 19.47
C THR A 191 -17.17 12.79 20.04
N ALA A 192 -16.56 12.30 21.11
CA ALA A 192 -16.93 11.06 21.80
C ALA A 192 -16.83 9.78 20.97
N ARG A 193 -15.98 9.76 19.93
CA ARG A 193 -15.72 8.56 19.13
C ARG A 193 -14.56 7.77 19.71
N ASP A 194 -14.61 6.45 19.58
CA ASP A 194 -13.56 5.55 20.10
C ASP A 194 -12.23 5.71 19.35
N VAL A 195 -11.14 6.02 20.07
CA VAL A 195 -9.82 6.28 19.49
C VAL A 195 -9.20 5.00 18.94
N ALA A 196 -9.43 3.82 19.53
CA ALA A 196 -8.87 2.55 19.05
C ALA A 196 -9.49 2.18 17.68
N ALA A 197 -10.82 2.33 17.53
CA ALA A 197 -11.49 2.17 16.27
C ALA A 197 -10.92 3.14 15.21
N ARG A 198 -10.79 4.43 15.55
CA ARG A 198 -10.23 5.44 14.64
C ARG A 198 -8.79 5.14 14.21
N VAL A 199 -7.97 4.58 15.08
CA VAL A 199 -6.60 4.16 14.74
C VAL A 199 -6.60 3.02 13.73
N ILE A 200 -7.43 1.98 13.91
CA ILE A 200 -7.50 0.82 13.02
C ILE A 200 -7.92 1.26 11.61
N TYR A 201 -9.00 2.02 11.52
CA TYR A 201 -9.51 2.53 10.24
C TYR A 201 -8.59 3.60 9.64
N GLY A 202 -8.01 4.47 10.45
CA GLY A 202 -7.06 5.51 10.02
C GLY A 202 -5.75 4.93 9.49
N PHE A 203 -5.25 3.86 10.09
CA PHE A 203 -4.11 3.11 9.58
C PHE A 203 -4.41 2.54 8.18
N ARG A 204 -5.55 1.87 7.99
CA ARG A 204 -6.00 1.35 6.70
C ARG A 204 -6.08 2.45 5.65
N LEU A 205 -6.76 3.55 5.97
CA LEU A 205 -6.95 4.68 5.07
C LEU A 205 -5.61 5.32 4.67
N SER A 206 -4.71 5.52 5.62
CA SER A 206 -3.38 6.11 5.36
C SER A 206 -2.53 5.23 4.43
N ILE A 207 -2.57 3.90 4.61
CA ILE A 207 -1.84 2.97 3.75
C ILE A 207 -2.45 2.91 2.34
N LEU A 208 -3.78 2.80 2.23
CA LEU A 208 -4.46 2.77 0.93
C LEU A 208 -4.22 4.06 0.15
N PHE A 209 -4.36 5.22 0.81
CA PHE A 209 -4.04 6.52 0.21
C PHE A 209 -2.61 6.54 -0.34
N THR A 210 -1.66 6.16 0.51
CA THR A 210 -0.24 6.17 0.16
C THR A 210 0.09 5.22 -1.00
N LEU A 211 -0.48 4.02 -1.01
CA LEU A 211 -0.28 3.06 -2.11
C LEU A 211 -0.83 3.61 -3.42
N ILE A 212 -2.06 4.14 -3.43
CA ILE A 212 -2.69 4.69 -4.63
C ILE A 212 -1.86 5.87 -5.17
N VAL A 213 -1.53 6.83 -4.32
CA VAL A 213 -0.74 8.00 -4.70
C VAL A 213 0.65 7.58 -5.21
N THR A 214 1.35 6.70 -4.49
CA THR A 214 2.68 6.24 -4.89
C THR A 214 2.66 5.54 -6.25
N VAL A 215 1.68 4.68 -6.50
CA VAL A 215 1.55 3.98 -7.79
C VAL A 215 1.30 4.98 -8.92
N LEU A 216 0.34 5.89 -8.75
CA LEU A 216 -0.03 6.86 -9.78
C LEU A 216 1.10 7.86 -10.05
N THR A 217 1.71 8.43 -9.02
CA THR A 217 2.85 9.35 -9.17
C THR A 217 4.05 8.66 -9.79
N SER A 218 4.30 7.40 -9.42
CA SER A 218 5.41 6.63 -10.01
C SER A 218 5.19 6.35 -11.49
N ILE A 219 3.99 5.96 -11.91
CA ILE A 219 3.69 5.71 -13.33
C ILE A 219 3.92 7.00 -14.14
N ILE A 220 3.35 8.12 -13.70
CA ILE A 220 3.47 9.40 -14.40
C ILE A 220 4.93 9.85 -14.42
N GLY A 221 5.62 9.83 -13.28
CA GLY A 221 7.02 10.26 -13.15
C GLY A 221 7.98 9.39 -13.97
N ILE A 222 7.78 8.07 -14.00
CA ILE A 222 8.58 7.14 -14.82
C ILE A 222 8.38 7.43 -16.30
N VAL A 223 7.14 7.56 -16.75
CA VAL A 223 6.85 7.84 -18.17
C VAL A 223 7.43 9.18 -18.59
N ALA A 224 7.20 10.24 -17.81
CA ALA A 224 7.72 11.58 -18.10
C ALA A 224 9.26 11.60 -18.11
N GLY A 225 9.91 10.99 -17.11
CA GLY A 225 11.37 10.91 -17.04
C GLY A 225 11.98 10.06 -18.15
N ALA A 226 11.32 8.95 -18.52
CA ALA A 226 11.75 8.10 -19.63
C ALA A 226 11.70 8.85 -20.97
N VAL A 227 10.60 9.57 -21.24
CA VAL A 227 10.43 10.37 -22.47
C VAL A 227 11.50 11.46 -22.53
N GLN A 228 11.70 12.23 -21.46
CA GLN A 228 12.71 13.29 -21.41
C GLN A 228 14.12 12.72 -21.64
N GLY A 229 14.50 11.67 -20.90
CA GLY A 229 15.83 11.10 -20.98
C GLY A 229 16.14 10.37 -22.28
N PHE A 230 15.14 9.73 -22.89
CA PHE A 230 15.31 9.02 -24.17
C PHE A 230 15.46 9.96 -25.35
N PHE A 231 14.52 10.90 -25.53
CA PHE A 231 14.55 11.83 -26.66
C PHE A 231 15.60 12.92 -26.47
N GLY A 232 15.71 13.49 -25.27
CA GLY A 232 16.66 14.57 -24.98
C GLY A 232 16.40 15.84 -25.78
N GLY A 233 17.42 16.70 -25.92
CA GLY A 233 17.34 17.92 -26.75
C GLY A 233 16.20 18.83 -26.34
N TRP A 234 15.40 19.31 -27.33
CA TRP A 234 14.27 20.22 -27.11
C TRP A 234 13.18 19.60 -26.23
N THR A 235 12.88 18.31 -26.39
CA THR A 235 11.90 17.61 -25.56
C THR A 235 12.28 17.70 -24.07
N ASP A 236 13.53 17.45 -23.77
CA ASP A 236 14.05 17.52 -22.42
C ASP A 236 13.99 18.94 -21.86
N LEU A 237 14.42 19.93 -22.63
CA LEU A 237 14.41 21.34 -22.23
C LEU A 237 12.98 21.85 -21.93
N ILE A 238 12.02 21.55 -22.80
CA ILE A 238 10.62 22.00 -22.61
C ILE A 238 10.00 21.36 -21.36
N PHE A 239 10.13 20.03 -21.24
CA PHE A 239 9.61 19.34 -20.05
C PHE A 239 10.26 19.85 -18.76
N GLN A 240 11.55 20.13 -18.78
CA GLN A 240 12.25 20.66 -17.61
C GLN A 240 11.72 22.03 -17.21
N ARG A 241 11.41 22.92 -18.18
CA ARG A 241 10.77 24.21 -17.90
C ARG A 241 9.36 24.07 -17.34
N ILE A 242 8.58 23.14 -17.89
CA ILE A 242 7.26 22.83 -17.33
C ILE A 242 7.37 22.38 -15.87
N ILE A 243 8.28 21.44 -15.57
CA ILE A 243 8.48 20.94 -14.21
C ILE A 243 8.94 22.04 -13.26
N GLU A 244 9.87 22.90 -13.68
CA GLU A 244 10.35 24.03 -12.87
C GLU A 244 9.20 24.97 -12.48
N VAL A 245 8.36 25.37 -13.43
CA VAL A 245 7.18 26.20 -13.17
C VAL A 245 6.18 25.46 -12.27
N TRP A 246 5.97 24.17 -12.53
CA TRP A 246 5.03 23.35 -11.77
C TRP A 246 5.42 23.21 -10.30
N VAL A 247 6.68 22.87 -10.04
CA VAL A 247 7.22 22.70 -8.68
C VAL A 247 7.32 24.02 -7.93
N SER A 248 7.46 25.15 -8.64
CA SER A 248 7.45 26.50 -8.03
C SER A 248 6.06 26.92 -7.55
N THR A 249 5.01 26.22 -8.00
CA THR A 249 3.64 26.52 -7.58
C THR A 249 3.41 26.02 -6.14
N PRO A 250 3.00 26.88 -5.19
CA PRO A 250 2.80 26.44 -3.82
C PRO A 250 1.56 25.54 -3.72
N SER A 251 1.78 24.22 -3.69
CA SER A 251 0.73 23.19 -3.72
C SER A 251 -0.32 23.35 -2.62
N LEU A 252 0.07 23.77 -1.42
CA LEU A 252 -0.84 23.98 -0.30
C LEU A 252 -1.96 24.97 -0.64
N TYR A 253 -1.63 26.10 -1.28
CA TYR A 253 -2.66 27.08 -1.66
C TYR A 253 -3.63 26.52 -2.71
N VAL A 254 -3.11 25.75 -3.66
CA VAL A 254 -3.98 25.09 -4.66
C VAL A 254 -4.92 24.09 -3.99
N ILE A 255 -4.43 23.30 -3.02
CA ILE A 255 -5.24 22.37 -2.23
C ILE A 255 -6.37 23.14 -1.50
N ILE A 256 -6.04 24.23 -0.79
CA ILE A 256 -7.00 25.03 -0.05
C ILE A 256 -8.09 25.57 -0.99
N ILE A 257 -7.70 26.12 -2.13
CA ILE A 257 -8.65 26.67 -3.10
C ILE A 257 -9.56 25.58 -3.67
N LEU A 258 -9.00 24.45 -4.08
CA LEU A 258 -9.77 23.35 -4.62
C LEU A 258 -10.76 22.77 -3.60
N PHE A 259 -10.35 22.62 -2.35
CA PHE A 259 -11.23 22.14 -1.29
C PHE A 259 -12.33 23.14 -0.91
N ALA A 260 -12.06 24.43 -1.01
CA ALA A 260 -13.07 25.46 -0.79
C ALA A 260 -14.16 25.44 -1.88
N ILE A 261 -13.80 25.10 -3.11
CA ILE A 261 -14.74 25.08 -4.26
C ILE A 261 -15.45 23.73 -4.41
N LEU A 262 -14.70 22.62 -4.31
CA LEU A 262 -15.17 21.27 -4.65
C LEU A 262 -15.56 20.43 -3.41
N GLY A 263 -15.29 20.95 -2.20
CA GLY A 263 -15.45 20.19 -0.96
C GLY A 263 -14.27 19.24 -0.71
N ARG A 264 -14.23 18.68 0.51
CA ARG A 264 -13.17 17.73 0.92
C ARG A 264 -13.60 16.33 0.59
N SER A 265 -12.76 15.59 -0.13
CA SER A 265 -12.99 14.16 -0.40
C SER A 265 -11.67 13.42 -0.54
N PHE A 266 -11.70 12.12 -0.26
CA PHE A 266 -10.56 11.22 -0.43
C PHE A 266 -9.98 11.28 -1.85
N TRP A 267 -10.84 11.18 -2.87
CA TRP A 267 -10.40 11.15 -4.27
C TRP A 267 -9.85 12.49 -4.75
N LEU A 268 -10.41 13.61 -4.27
CA LEU A 268 -9.86 14.93 -4.59
C LEU A 268 -8.47 15.09 -3.96
N LEU A 269 -8.27 14.61 -2.73
CA LEU A 269 -6.97 14.64 -2.06
C LEU A 269 -5.94 13.77 -2.81
N VAL A 270 -6.32 12.55 -3.23
CA VAL A 270 -5.50 11.68 -4.08
C VAL A 270 -5.11 12.42 -5.37
N PHE A 271 -6.09 12.98 -6.06
CA PHE A 271 -5.87 13.69 -7.34
C PHE A 271 -4.86 14.82 -7.19
N VAL A 272 -5.05 15.69 -6.19
CA VAL A 272 -4.16 16.84 -6.00
C VAL A 272 -2.76 16.40 -5.56
N THR A 273 -2.67 15.40 -4.69
CA THR A 273 -1.37 14.86 -4.26
C THR A 273 -0.61 14.23 -5.44
N VAL A 274 -1.29 13.51 -6.32
CA VAL A 274 -0.71 12.97 -7.56
C VAL A 274 -0.28 14.09 -8.49
N LEU A 275 -1.12 15.12 -8.64
CA LEU A 275 -0.87 16.27 -9.51
C LEU A 275 0.44 17.00 -9.18
N PHE A 276 0.81 17.09 -7.91
CA PHE A 276 2.05 17.72 -7.45
C PHE A 276 3.18 16.72 -7.14
N GLY A 277 2.87 15.43 -6.95
CA GLY A 277 3.84 14.42 -6.54
C GLY A 277 4.67 13.81 -7.67
N TRP A 278 4.15 13.76 -8.90
CA TRP A 278 4.80 13.06 -10.03
C TRP A 278 6.21 13.56 -10.40
N PRO A 279 6.60 14.85 -10.21
CA PRO A 279 7.94 15.31 -10.57
C PRO A 279 9.06 14.65 -9.74
N ALA A 280 8.74 14.13 -8.56
CA ALA A 280 9.74 13.55 -7.64
C ALA A 280 10.58 12.43 -8.28
N LEU A 281 10.00 11.60 -9.14
CA LEU A 281 10.72 10.52 -9.84
C LEU A 281 11.33 10.92 -11.18
N VAL A 282 10.85 12.00 -11.78
CA VAL A 282 11.26 12.39 -13.13
C VAL A 282 12.77 12.57 -13.23
N GLY A 283 13.37 13.30 -12.31
CA GLY A 283 14.81 13.60 -12.32
C GLY A 283 15.68 12.34 -12.31
N VAL A 284 15.32 11.37 -11.47
CA VAL A 284 16.08 10.11 -11.32
C VAL A 284 15.93 9.24 -12.58
N VAL A 285 14.70 9.05 -13.07
CA VAL A 285 14.43 8.25 -14.27
C VAL A 285 15.06 8.89 -15.50
N ARG A 286 14.92 10.21 -15.64
CA ARG A 286 15.57 10.98 -16.70
C ARG A 286 17.08 10.78 -16.74
N ALA A 287 17.74 10.89 -15.59
CA ALA A 287 19.21 10.70 -15.50
C ALA A 287 19.64 9.30 -15.95
N GLU A 288 18.91 8.27 -15.51
CA GLU A 288 19.18 6.89 -15.93
C GLU A 288 18.98 6.68 -17.44
N PHE A 289 17.92 7.28 -18.01
CA PHE A 289 17.67 7.19 -19.45
C PHE A 289 18.69 7.97 -20.28
N LEU A 290 19.12 9.16 -19.84
CA LEU A 290 20.19 9.93 -20.47
C LEU A 290 21.51 9.15 -20.49
N ARG A 291 21.82 8.44 -19.41
CA ARG A 291 23.00 7.58 -19.34
C ARG A 291 22.88 6.36 -20.25
N ALA A 292 21.74 5.63 -20.14
CA ALA A 292 21.54 4.37 -20.82
C ALA A 292 21.36 4.49 -22.35
N ARG A 293 20.84 5.62 -22.86
CA ARG A 293 20.61 5.80 -24.29
C ARG A 293 21.87 5.71 -25.16
N ASN A 294 23.05 5.91 -24.55
CA ASN A 294 24.34 5.85 -25.20
C ASN A 294 25.00 4.46 -25.15
N PHE A 295 24.39 3.48 -24.45
CA PHE A 295 24.93 2.13 -24.34
C PHE A 295 24.85 1.38 -25.69
N GLU A 296 25.79 0.47 -25.89
CA GLU A 296 25.94 -0.30 -27.15
C GLU A 296 24.68 -1.08 -27.51
N TYR A 297 24.01 -1.71 -26.53
CA TYR A 297 22.79 -2.47 -26.79
C TYR A 297 21.63 -1.59 -27.29
N VAL A 298 21.57 -0.32 -26.88
CA VAL A 298 20.56 0.63 -27.36
C VAL A 298 20.88 1.07 -28.79
N ARG A 299 22.16 1.34 -29.08
CA ARG A 299 22.61 1.68 -30.43
C ARG A 299 22.38 0.53 -31.40
N ALA A 300 22.71 -0.70 -30.99
CA ALA A 300 22.46 -1.89 -31.78
C ALA A 300 20.97 -2.10 -32.08
N ALA A 301 20.09 -1.95 -31.06
CA ALA A 301 18.66 -2.05 -31.26
C ALA A 301 18.10 -1.02 -32.24
N ARG A 302 18.62 0.23 -32.22
CA ARG A 302 18.27 1.27 -33.21
C ARG A 302 18.73 0.91 -34.61
N ALA A 303 19.96 0.40 -34.76
CA ALA A 303 20.50 -0.03 -36.04
C ALA A 303 19.70 -1.18 -36.65
N LEU A 304 19.11 -2.04 -35.85
CA LEU A 304 18.21 -3.12 -36.25
C LEU A 304 16.76 -2.65 -36.51
N GLY A 305 16.46 -1.35 -36.42
CA GLY A 305 15.14 -0.80 -36.71
C GLY A 305 14.09 -1.06 -35.61
N VAL A 306 14.48 -1.41 -34.39
CA VAL A 306 13.53 -1.59 -33.28
C VAL A 306 12.88 -0.26 -32.93
N SER A 307 11.55 -0.25 -32.72
CA SER A 307 10.80 0.95 -32.42
C SER A 307 11.26 1.62 -31.12
N ASN A 308 11.20 2.96 -31.05
CA ASN A 308 11.60 3.73 -29.87
C ASN A 308 10.85 3.31 -28.59
N TRP A 309 9.56 3.02 -28.69
CA TRP A 309 8.76 2.55 -27.55
C TRP A 309 9.25 1.20 -27.02
N THR A 310 9.57 0.27 -27.93
CA THR A 310 10.13 -1.03 -27.52
C THR A 310 11.48 -0.87 -26.87
N ILE A 311 12.35 0.00 -27.37
CA ILE A 311 13.67 0.29 -26.79
C ILE A 311 13.47 0.88 -25.39
N MET A 312 12.61 1.90 -25.25
CA MET A 312 12.32 2.55 -23.97
C MET A 312 11.80 1.58 -22.92
N PHE A 313 10.67 0.92 -23.19
CA PHE A 313 9.95 0.17 -22.18
C PHE A 313 10.46 -1.25 -22.00
N ARG A 314 10.99 -1.90 -23.03
CA ARG A 314 11.45 -3.29 -22.95
C ARG A 314 12.95 -3.45 -22.67
N HIS A 315 13.77 -2.50 -23.14
CA HIS A 315 15.24 -2.62 -23.00
C HIS A 315 15.83 -1.66 -21.98
N MET A 316 15.35 -0.42 -21.89
CA MET A 316 15.94 0.58 -20.98
C MET A 316 15.25 0.62 -19.61
N LEU A 317 13.90 0.64 -19.59
CA LEU A 317 13.13 0.77 -18.35
C LEU A 317 13.48 -0.30 -17.29
N PRO A 318 13.61 -1.60 -17.61
CA PRO A 318 13.96 -2.59 -16.59
C PRO A 318 15.26 -2.30 -15.85
N ASN A 319 16.24 -1.68 -16.52
CA ASN A 319 17.50 -1.27 -15.93
C ASN A 319 17.35 0.02 -15.08
N ALA A 320 16.55 0.98 -15.55
CA ALA A 320 16.25 2.22 -14.83
C ALA A 320 15.41 1.98 -13.57
N MET A 321 14.62 0.88 -13.53
CA MET A 321 13.79 0.53 -12.37
C MET A 321 14.61 0.29 -11.09
N VAL A 322 15.87 -0.07 -11.18
CA VAL A 322 16.73 -0.24 -9.99
C VAL A 322 16.83 1.09 -9.22
N ALA A 323 17.13 2.18 -9.91
CA ALA A 323 17.19 3.51 -9.31
C ALA A 323 15.81 3.99 -8.83
N THR A 324 14.74 3.70 -9.58
CA THR A 324 13.37 4.05 -9.21
C THR A 324 12.96 3.37 -7.90
N VAL A 325 13.21 2.06 -7.76
CA VAL A 325 12.88 1.28 -6.55
C VAL A 325 13.60 1.83 -5.31
N THR A 326 14.83 2.35 -5.47
CA THR A 326 15.55 2.97 -4.34
C THR A 326 14.94 4.29 -3.87
N MET A 327 14.11 4.94 -4.69
CA MET A 327 13.42 6.19 -4.34
C MET A 327 12.03 5.97 -3.73
N LEU A 328 11.42 4.79 -3.95
CA LEU A 328 10.07 4.49 -3.43
C LEU A 328 9.92 4.71 -1.91
N PRO A 329 10.90 4.34 -1.05
CA PRO A 329 10.83 4.62 0.38
C PRO A 329 10.55 6.09 0.69
N PHE A 330 11.28 6.98 0.04
CA PHE A 330 11.16 8.41 0.25
C PHE A 330 9.83 8.96 -0.24
N ILE A 331 9.30 8.42 -1.34
CA ILE A 331 7.99 8.81 -1.87
C ILE A 331 6.88 8.36 -0.91
N ILE A 332 6.92 7.12 -0.44
CA ILE A 332 5.92 6.56 0.45
C ILE A 332 5.91 7.29 1.80
N THR A 333 7.08 7.46 2.44
CA THR A 333 7.15 8.18 3.71
C THR A 333 6.78 9.66 3.54
N GLY A 334 7.17 10.28 2.43
CA GLY A 334 6.77 11.64 2.08
C GLY A 334 5.26 11.78 1.87
N THR A 335 4.62 10.83 1.21
CA THR A 335 3.16 10.82 0.99
C THR A 335 2.39 10.69 2.30
N ILE A 336 2.81 9.80 3.21
CA ILE A 336 2.21 9.66 4.54
C ILE A 336 2.35 10.97 5.32
N SER A 337 3.56 11.56 5.31
CA SER A 337 3.81 12.82 5.99
C SER A 337 2.98 13.97 5.41
N THR A 338 2.77 13.99 4.09
CA THR A 338 1.92 14.99 3.43
C THR A 338 0.46 14.84 3.86
N LEU A 339 -0.08 13.61 3.86
CA LEU A 339 -1.43 13.33 4.33
C LEU A 339 -1.59 13.80 5.78
N ALA A 340 -0.71 13.36 6.68
CA ALA A 340 -0.73 13.72 8.09
C ALA A 340 -0.64 15.24 8.31
N SER A 341 0.21 15.93 7.54
CA SER A 341 0.36 17.39 7.63
C SER A 341 -0.88 18.13 7.16
N LEU A 342 -1.50 17.69 6.05
CA LEU A 342 -2.71 18.31 5.53
C LEU A 342 -3.89 18.13 6.49
N ASP A 343 -4.05 16.91 7.05
CA ASP A 343 -5.07 16.65 8.06
C ASP A 343 -4.84 17.47 9.33
N PHE A 344 -3.60 17.53 9.82
CA PHE A 344 -3.22 18.35 10.98
C PHE A 344 -3.48 19.85 10.79
N LEU A 345 -3.32 20.34 9.55
CA LEU A 345 -3.63 21.73 9.21
C LEU A 345 -5.13 21.97 8.98
N GLY A 346 -5.95 20.91 9.02
CA GLY A 346 -7.39 20.99 8.75
C GLY A 346 -7.74 21.12 7.25
N PHE A 347 -6.77 20.86 6.36
CA PHE A 347 -6.94 20.87 4.90
C PHE A 347 -6.82 19.47 4.28
N GLY A 348 -7.02 18.42 5.06
CA GLY A 348 -7.00 17.05 4.59
C GLY A 348 -8.40 16.49 4.36
N LEU A 349 -8.63 15.31 4.91
CA LEU A 349 -9.90 14.60 4.83
C LEU A 349 -11.00 15.32 5.65
N PRO A 350 -12.29 15.02 5.39
CA PRO A 350 -13.37 15.46 6.27
C PRO A 350 -13.15 14.94 7.70
N SER A 351 -13.60 15.71 8.72
CA SER A 351 -13.47 15.31 10.14
C SER A 351 -14.23 14.01 10.49
N SER A 352 -15.22 13.63 9.67
CA SER A 352 -15.90 12.33 9.78
C SER A 352 -15.01 11.17 9.37
N ALA A 353 -13.99 11.38 8.51
CA ALA A 353 -13.11 10.30 8.07
C ALA A 353 -12.15 9.86 9.20
N PRO A 354 -11.81 8.56 9.28
CA PRO A 354 -10.84 8.08 10.23
C PRO A 354 -9.43 8.49 9.77
N SER A 355 -8.90 9.57 10.33
CA SER A 355 -7.57 10.09 10.00
C SER A 355 -6.68 10.16 11.24
N LEU A 356 -5.45 9.63 11.11
CA LEU A 356 -4.43 9.77 12.16
C LEU A 356 -3.94 11.21 12.30
N GLY A 357 -3.95 11.98 11.22
CA GLY A 357 -3.59 13.40 11.24
C GLY A 357 -4.64 14.24 11.97
N GLU A 358 -5.92 13.89 11.81
CA GLU A 358 -7.02 14.51 12.56
C GLU A 358 -6.87 14.28 14.06
N LEU A 359 -6.53 13.07 14.51
CA LEU A 359 -6.23 12.80 15.92
C LEU A 359 -5.09 13.69 16.46
N THR A 360 -4.09 13.98 15.62
CA THR A 360 -3.00 14.90 15.98
C THR A 360 -3.49 16.35 16.10
N LEU A 361 -4.43 16.76 15.24
CA LEU A 361 -5.05 18.09 15.33
C LEU A 361 -5.89 18.22 16.61
N GLN A 362 -6.71 17.22 16.91
CA GLN A 362 -7.51 17.19 18.14
C GLN A 362 -6.63 17.18 19.39
N ALA A 363 -5.50 16.48 19.39
CA ALA A 363 -4.52 16.50 20.48
C ALA A 363 -3.96 17.90 20.75
N LYS A 364 -3.72 18.67 19.68
CA LYS A 364 -3.29 20.07 19.79
C LYS A 364 -4.38 20.97 20.39
N GLN A 365 -5.64 20.70 20.05
CA GLN A 365 -6.78 21.49 20.52
C GLN A 365 -7.18 21.13 21.96
N ASN A 366 -6.92 19.86 22.37
CA ASN A 366 -7.30 19.31 23.67
C ASN A 366 -6.07 18.82 24.45
N LEU A 367 -5.27 19.77 24.97
CA LEU A 367 -4.03 19.46 25.71
C LEU A 367 -4.27 18.70 27.00
N GLN A 368 -5.50 18.73 27.54
CA GLN A 368 -5.93 17.93 28.71
C GLN A 368 -6.15 16.45 28.38
N ALA A 369 -6.17 16.08 27.06
CA ALA A 369 -6.35 14.73 26.57
C ALA A 369 -5.04 14.17 25.95
N PRO A 370 -4.00 13.89 26.75
CA PRO A 370 -2.68 13.50 26.22
C PRO A 370 -2.72 12.16 25.46
N TRP A 371 -3.68 11.27 25.74
CA TRP A 371 -3.84 10.01 25.03
C TRP A 371 -4.04 10.18 23.52
N LEU A 372 -4.72 11.24 23.07
CA LEU A 372 -4.89 11.52 21.64
C LEU A 372 -3.54 11.73 20.94
N GLY A 373 -2.69 12.56 21.55
CA GLY A 373 -1.36 12.87 21.00
C GLY A 373 -0.42 11.66 21.05
N PHE A 374 -0.36 10.96 22.16
CA PHE A 374 0.48 9.75 22.28
C PHE A 374 0.03 8.65 21.33
N THR A 375 -1.26 8.40 21.21
CA THR A 375 -1.80 7.38 20.29
C THR A 375 -1.46 7.70 18.85
N ALA A 376 -1.71 8.93 18.40
CA ALA A 376 -1.36 9.36 17.04
C ALA A 376 0.15 9.27 16.80
N PHE A 377 0.97 9.77 17.71
CA PHE A 377 2.42 9.75 17.61
C PHE A 377 2.98 8.32 17.51
N PHE A 378 2.61 7.43 18.43
CA PHE A 378 3.11 6.06 18.41
C PHE A 378 2.63 5.29 17.19
N THR A 379 1.40 5.52 16.72
CA THR A 379 0.89 4.90 15.49
C THR A 379 1.73 5.31 14.28
N PHE A 380 1.99 6.62 14.10
CA PHE A 380 2.86 7.10 13.03
C PHE A 380 4.30 6.60 13.18
N ALA A 381 4.86 6.65 14.39
CA ALA A 381 6.22 6.22 14.65
C ALA A 381 6.43 4.73 14.30
N ILE A 382 5.51 3.87 14.70
CA ILE A 382 5.54 2.43 14.38
C ILE A 382 5.37 2.23 12.88
N MET A 383 4.35 2.84 12.26
CA MET A 383 4.06 2.70 10.84
C MET A 383 5.25 3.13 9.96
N LEU A 384 5.82 4.31 10.21
CA LEU A 384 6.95 4.84 9.45
C LEU A 384 8.22 4.04 9.70
N SER A 385 8.49 3.62 10.94
CA SER A 385 9.66 2.79 11.26
C SER A 385 9.62 1.45 10.55
N LEU A 386 8.47 0.77 10.56
CA LEU A 386 8.29 -0.50 9.85
C LEU A 386 8.53 -0.32 8.34
N LEU A 387 7.96 0.72 7.75
CA LEU A 387 8.13 1.02 6.33
C LEU A 387 9.61 1.33 5.99
N ILE A 388 10.30 2.12 6.80
CA ILE A 388 11.72 2.44 6.59
C ILE A 388 12.56 1.15 6.59
N PHE A 389 12.37 0.26 7.59
CA PHE A 389 13.11 -1.00 7.64
C PHE A 389 12.80 -1.94 6.47
N ILE A 390 11.53 -2.01 6.03
CA ILE A 390 11.12 -2.78 4.86
C ILE A 390 11.87 -2.28 3.62
N PHE A 391 11.84 -0.98 3.39
CA PHE A 391 12.45 -0.40 2.20
C PHE A 391 13.97 -0.39 2.23
N GLU A 392 14.59 -0.27 3.41
CA GLU A 392 16.03 -0.48 3.56
C GLU A 392 16.40 -1.89 3.12
N GLY A 393 15.63 -2.90 3.56
CA GLY A 393 15.84 -4.28 3.13
C GLY A 393 15.60 -4.51 1.64
N ILE A 394 14.60 -3.86 1.05
CA ILE A 394 14.36 -3.90 -0.40
C ILE A 394 15.54 -3.29 -1.14
N ARG A 395 15.99 -2.10 -0.76
CA ARG A 395 17.17 -1.43 -1.35
C ARG A 395 18.39 -2.32 -1.28
N ASP A 396 18.67 -2.91 -0.12
CA ASP A 396 19.80 -3.81 0.08
C ASP A 396 19.73 -5.07 -0.78
N ALA A 397 18.52 -5.61 -1.00
CA ALA A 397 18.30 -6.77 -1.87
C ALA A 397 18.51 -6.45 -3.37
N PHE A 398 18.34 -5.20 -3.77
CA PHE A 398 18.53 -4.73 -5.14
C PHE A 398 19.96 -4.21 -5.40
N ASP A 399 20.78 -3.95 -4.36
CA ASP A 399 22.14 -3.46 -4.51
C ASP A 399 23.09 -4.57 -5.03
N PRO A 400 23.65 -4.43 -6.25
CA PRO A 400 24.56 -5.42 -6.81
C PRO A 400 25.89 -5.52 -6.06
N ARG A 401 26.30 -4.48 -5.34
CA ARG A 401 27.62 -4.44 -4.65
C ARG A 401 27.67 -5.35 -3.42
N LYS A 402 26.53 -5.51 -2.72
CA LYS A 402 26.42 -6.42 -1.55
C LYS A 402 26.33 -7.91 -1.95
N THR A 403 26.37 -8.21 -3.23
CA THR A 403 26.26 -9.58 -3.75
C THR A 403 27.59 -10.33 -3.82
N PHE A 404 28.70 -9.68 -3.55
CA PHE A 404 30.04 -10.26 -3.62
C PHE A 404 30.71 -10.44 -2.23
N GLN A 405 29.97 -10.23 -1.15
CA GLN A 405 30.32 -10.58 0.21
C GLN A 405 29.37 -11.71 0.70
#